data_02274e944317756a3fe0e011a2f6e0a6
#
_entry.id   02274e944317756a3fe0e011a2f6e0a6
#
_cell.length_a   1.000
_cell.length_b   1.000
_cell.length_c   1.000
_cell.angle_alpha   90.00
_cell.angle_beta   90.00
_cell.angle_gamma   90.00
#
_symmetry.space_group_name_H-M   'P 1'
#
loop_
_entity.id
_entity.type
_entity.pdbx_description
1 polymer ?
#
loop_
_entity_poly.entity_id
_entity_poly.type
_entity_poly.pdbx_seq_one_letter_code
_entity_poly.pdbx_strand_id
1 'polypeptide(L)'
;MSFWDFTRSVAGARILVEFGNQRGIGSDTLLQGTGLSQAQLDDAHAELSAGQELRLTGNLLRAIEPAARHGLGIAAGASYHFSSYGLWGYGLISSATMLDAIGLALRFIPLTYAYTLISFREEGGAGVLSFGEPDLDPELRHFVVARDMMAAALLLRELGGPDFRLLRFSLKAPVRRGGGPETAEVFGARVQYGADSNHLRFDARHLRLPLPQANPLTAAMCAQMCGQLVERRRVRSGSSAIVRHYLGMPGSTPPDLATMARLMNTSERTLKRRLAAEGTTFRALLDEARKATADELLAEASLPLGEIALRLGFSDSSSFSQTFKRWHGVSPGQYRRQKQTP
;
A
#
# COMPACT_ATOMS: atom_id res chain seq x y z
N MET A 1 -15.81 3.18 1.89
CA MET A 1 -15.24 2.25 0.90
C MET A 1 -13.74 2.45 0.93
N SER A 2 -12.97 1.40 1.17
CA SER A 2 -11.52 1.49 1.37
C SER A 2 -10.78 1.76 0.04
N PHE A 3 -9.59 2.37 0.08
CA PHE A 3 -8.83 2.70 -1.13
C PHE A 3 -8.44 1.48 -1.98
N TRP A 4 -8.35 0.31 -1.34
CA TRP A 4 -8.01 -0.97 -1.97
C TRP A 4 -9.25 -1.76 -2.47
N ASP A 5 -10.45 -1.23 -2.31
CA ASP A 5 -11.70 -1.88 -2.72
C ASP A 5 -11.96 -1.70 -4.23
N PHE A 6 -11.15 -2.40 -5.00
CA PHE A 6 -11.25 -2.48 -6.46
C PHE A 6 -10.97 -3.91 -6.93
N THR A 7 -11.45 -4.25 -8.14
CA THR A 7 -11.13 -5.54 -8.76
C THR A 7 -9.67 -5.62 -9.14
N ARG A 8 -9.07 -6.80 -8.98
CA ARG A 8 -7.67 -7.08 -9.26
C ARG A 8 -7.50 -8.42 -9.96
N SER A 9 -6.34 -8.64 -10.59
CA SER A 9 -6.02 -9.93 -11.22
C SER A 9 -6.06 -11.06 -10.19
N VAL A 10 -6.50 -12.23 -10.62
CA VAL A 10 -6.46 -13.47 -9.82
C VAL A 10 -5.05 -13.94 -9.48
N ALA A 11 -4.01 -13.41 -10.13
CA ALA A 11 -2.64 -13.85 -9.91
C ALA A 11 -2.20 -13.72 -8.44
N GLY A 12 -2.62 -12.65 -7.73
CA GLY A 12 -2.36 -12.51 -6.28
C GLY A 12 -2.99 -13.63 -5.46
N ALA A 13 -4.24 -13.97 -5.74
CA ALA A 13 -4.95 -15.06 -5.08
C ALA A 13 -4.30 -16.43 -5.40
N ARG A 14 -3.88 -16.65 -6.65
CA ARG A 14 -3.17 -17.86 -7.05
C ARG A 14 -1.88 -18.05 -6.27
N ILE A 15 -1.08 -16.99 -6.09
CA ILE A 15 0.14 -17.04 -5.27
C ILE A 15 -0.20 -17.46 -3.83
N LEU A 16 -1.27 -16.91 -3.24
CA LEU A 16 -1.68 -17.25 -1.88
C LEU A 16 -2.19 -18.69 -1.77
N VAL A 17 -2.89 -19.20 -2.78
CA VAL A 17 -3.32 -20.61 -2.84
C VAL A 17 -2.12 -21.53 -2.94
N GLU A 18 -1.18 -21.26 -3.85
CA GLU A 18 0.08 -21.99 -3.97
C GLU A 18 0.87 -21.98 -2.65
N PHE A 19 0.99 -20.84 -2.04
CA PHE A 19 1.65 -20.67 -0.73
C PHE A 19 1.02 -21.51 0.39
N GLY A 20 -0.32 -21.61 0.39
CA GLY A 20 -1.07 -22.44 1.34
C GLY A 20 -0.90 -23.94 1.02
N ASN A 21 -0.98 -24.34 -0.25
CA ASN A 21 -0.79 -25.71 -0.69
C ASN A 21 0.60 -26.24 -0.30
N GLN A 22 1.66 -25.44 -0.46
CA GLN A 22 3.02 -25.79 -0.02
C GLN A 22 3.13 -26.05 1.49
N ARG A 23 2.14 -25.57 2.27
CA ARG A 23 2.01 -25.77 3.73
C ARG A 23 1.01 -26.85 4.12
N GLY A 24 0.54 -27.64 3.13
CA GLY A 24 -0.41 -28.72 3.35
C GLY A 24 -1.86 -28.30 3.50
N ILE A 25 -2.21 -27.02 3.20
CA ILE A 25 -3.59 -26.53 3.26
C ILE A 25 -4.20 -26.68 1.86
N GLY A 26 -5.20 -27.54 1.71
CA GLY A 26 -5.85 -27.80 0.43
C GLY A 26 -6.59 -26.58 -0.13
N SER A 27 -6.64 -26.48 -1.47
CA SER A 27 -7.31 -25.39 -2.19
C SER A 27 -8.78 -25.22 -1.77
N ASP A 28 -9.49 -26.30 -1.52
CA ASP A 28 -10.91 -26.25 -1.08
C ASP A 28 -11.07 -25.46 0.24
N THR A 29 -10.17 -25.68 1.19
CA THR A 29 -10.13 -24.92 2.46
C THR A 29 -9.83 -23.46 2.23
N LEU A 30 -8.86 -23.17 1.35
CA LEU A 30 -8.44 -21.81 1.04
C LEU A 30 -9.53 -21.03 0.30
N LEU A 31 -10.25 -21.67 -0.61
CA LEU A 31 -11.30 -21.07 -1.44
C LEU A 31 -12.68 -21.04 -0.76
N GLN A 32 -12.83 -21.66 0.39
CA GLN A 32 -14.14 -21.77 1.08
C GLN A 32 -14.78 -20.40 1.31
N GLY A 33 -16.00 -20.22 0.78
CA GLY A 33 -16.79 -18.99 0.95
C GLY A 33 -16.22 -17.74 0.24
N THR A 34 -15.23 -17.89 -0.65
CA THR A 34 -14.70 -16.80 -1.48
C THR A 34 -15.53 -16.57 -2.73
N GLY A 35 -16.31 -17.56 -3.18
CA GLY A 35 -16.99 -17.54 -4.48
C GLY A 35 -16.01 -17.71 -5.67
N LEU A 36 -14.76 -18.09 -5.43
CA LEU A 36 -13.76 -18.38 -6.45
C LEU A 36 -13.68 -19.89 -6.68
N SER A 37 -13.51 -20.29 -7.94
CA SER A 37 -13.19 -21.65 -8.34
C SER A 37 -11.74 -21.78 -8.81
N GLN A 38 -11.20 -22.99 -8.81
CA GLN A 38 -9.87 -23.26 -9.37
C GLN A 38 -9.79 -22.83 -10.84
N ALA A 39 -10.81 -23.09 -11.64
CA ALA A 39 -10.86 -22.66 -13.04
C ALA A 39 -10.74 -21.14 -13.22
N GLN A 40 -11.32 -20.34 -12.31
CA GLN A 40 -11.16 -18.90 -12.34
C GLN A 40 -9.73 -18.46 -11.96
N LEU A 41 -9.05 -19.16 -11.05
CA LEU A 41 -7.66 -18.89 -10.71
C LEU A 41 -6.70 -19.21 -11.86
N ASP A 42 -7.07 -20.14 -12.72
CA ASP A 42 -6.29 -20.56 -13.89
C ASP A 42 -6.52 -19.65 -15.12
N ASP A 43 -7.58 -18.83 -15.10
CA ASP A 43 -7.87 -17.86 -16.16
C ASP A 43 -7.07 -16.55 -15.94
N ALA A 44 -6.12 -16.31 -16.84
CA ALA A 44 -5.26 -15.10 -16.79
C ALA A 44 -6.04 -13.77 -16.92
N HIS A 45 -7.28 -13.81 -17.41
CA HIS A 45 -8.13 -12.63 -17.60
C HIS A 45 -9.15 -12.45 -16.47
N ALA A 46 -9.28 -13.43 -15.59
CA ALA A 46 -10.19 -13.34 -14.47
C ALA A 46 -9.74 -12.26 -13.48
N GLU A 47 -10.73 -11.57 -12.92
CA GLU A 47 -10.56 -10.58 -11.87
C GLU A 47 -11.35 -11.02 -10.64
N LEU A 48 -10.87 -10.63 -9.48
CA LEU A 48 -11.54 -10.84 -8.20
C LEU A 48 -11.66 -9.53 -7.43
N SER A 49 -12.60 -9.47 -6.50
CA SER A 49 -12.73 -8.34 -5.58
C SER A 49 -11.72 -8.43 -4.44
N ALA A 50 -11.38 -7.29 -3.86
CA ALA A 50 -10.55 -7.24 -2.65
C ALA A 50 -11.15 -8.09 -1.51
N GLY A 51 -12.47 -8.09 -1.35
CA GLY A 51 -13.15 -8.90 -0.34
C GLY A 51 -12.96 -10.41 -0.53
N GLN A 52 -12.93 -10.89 -1.78
CA GLN A 52 -12.65 -12.31 -2.08
C GLN A 52 -11.21 -12.69 -1.70
N GLU A 53 -10.22 -11.85 -2.03
CA GLU A 53 -8.83 -12.09 -1.66
C GLU A 53 -8.61 -12.01 -0.13
N LEU A 54 -9.25 -11.05 0.56
CA LEU A 54 -9.20 -10.97 2.02
C LEU A 54 -9.88 -12.17 2.69
N ARG A 55 -10.97 -12.70 2.12
CA ARG A 55 -11.59 -13.94 2.60
C ARG A 55 -10.63 -15.11 2.47
N LEU A 56 -9.98 -15.27 1.33
CA LEU A 56 -8.95 -16.28 1.08
C LEU A 56 -7.79 -16.15 2.09
N THR A 57 -7.29 -14.93 2.30
CA THR A 57 -6.25 -14.65 3.31
C THR A 57 -6.72 -15.03 4.72
N GLY A 58 -7.96 -14.71 5.07
CA GLY A 58 -8.56 -15.12 6.35
C GLY A 58 -8.68 -16.64 6.49
N ASN A 59 -8.99 -17.37 5.41
CA ASN A 59 -9.03 -18.83 5.40
C ASN A 59 -7.63 -19.40 5.65
N LEU A 60 -6.60 -18.86 4.96
CA LEU A 60 -5.20 -19.22 5.18
C LEU A 60 -4.78 -19.04 6.64
N LEU A 61 -5.08 -17.88 7.23
CA LEU A 61 -4.75 -17.59 8.63
C LEU A 61 -5.47 -18.54 9.60
N ARG A 62 -6.74 -18.85 9.37
CA ARG A 62 -7.50 -19.78 10.20
C ARG A 62 -6.97 -21.21 10.15
N ALA A 63 -6.49 -21.65 9.01
CA ALA A 63 -5.93 -23.00 8.82
C ALA A 63 -4.55 -23.19 9.43
N ILE A 64 -3.86 -22.10 9.83
CA ILE A 64 -2.53 -22.14 10.44
C ILE A 64 -2.65 -21.88 11.95
N GLU A 65 -1.96 -22.70 12.74
CA GLU A 65 -1.89 -22.53 14.20
C GLU A 65 -1.41 -21.11 14.58
N PRO A 66 -2.02 -20.46 15.58
CA PRO A 66 -1.69 -19.08 15.97
C PRO A 66 -0.20 -18.82 16.21
N ALA A 67 0.50 -19.79 16.81
CA ALA A 67 1.95 -19.69 17.06
C ALA A 67 2.77 -19.68 15.75
N ALA A 68 2.30 -20.35 14.71
CA ALA A 68 2.97 -20.44 13.41
C ALA A 68 2.64 -19.27 12.47
N ARG A 69 1.75 -18.35 12.85
CA ARG A 69 1.39 -17.17 12.05
C ARG A 69 2.45 -16.06 12.10
N HIS A 70 3.39 -16.14 13.05
CA HIS A 70 4.48 -15.16 13.14
C HIS A 70 5.38 -15.25 11.90
N GLY A 71 5.62 -14.10 11.25
CA GLY A 71 6.42 -14.04 10.01
C GLY A 71 5.72 -14.59 8.76
N LEU A 72 4.49 -15.10 8.86
CA LEU A 72 3.77 -15.70 7.73
C LEU A 72 3.57 -14.72 6.57
N GLY A 73 3.26 -13.45 6.87
CA GLY A 73 3.13 -12.40 5.86
C GLY A 73 4.45 -12.15 5.13
N ILE A 74 5.58 -12.13 5.84
CA ILE A 74 6.92 -12.02 5.23
C ILE A 74 7.17 -13.22 4.32
N ALA A 75 6.91 -14.44 4.81
CA ALA A 75 7.08 -15.65 4.00
C ALA A 75 6.21 -15.64 2.72
N ALA A 76 4.96 -15.20 2.81
CA ALA A 76 4.07 -15.07 1.67
C ALA A 76 4.55 -13.99 0.68
N GLY A 77 5.00 -12.83 1.18
CA GLY A 77 5.50 -11.72 0.38
C GLY A 77 6.73 -12.07 -0.47
N ALA A 78 7.53 -13.05 -0.04
CA ALA A 78 8.68 -13.56 -0.79
C ALA A 78 8.32 -14.29 -2.09
N SER A 79 7.04 -14.56 -2.34
CA SER A 79 6.55 -15.17 -3.60
C SER A 79 6.13 -14.15 -4.66
N TYR A 80 6.19 -12.84 -4.36
CA TYR A 80 5.70 -11.78 -5.25
C TYR A 80 6.82 -11.16 -6.09
N HIS A 81 7.32 -11.91 -7.08
CA HIS A 81 8.33 -11.48 -8.05
C HIS A 81 7.76 -10.56 -9.14
N PHE A 82 8.60 -9.85 -9.90
CA PHE A 82 8.17 -9.00 -11.01
C PHE A 82 7.22 -9.71 -11.98
N SER A 83 7.45 -10.97 -12.29
CA SER A 83 6.60 -11.79 -13.18
C SER A 83 5.15 -11.89 -12.71
N SER A 84 4.91 -11.76 -11.40
CA SER A 84 3.58 -11.82 -10.81
C SER A 84 2.74 -10.56 -11.11
N TYR A 85 3.38 -9.46 -11.49
CA TYR A 85 2.74 -8.17 -11.70
C TYR A 85 2.53 -7.82 -13.19
N GLY A 86 2.89 -8.72 -14.09
CA GLY A 86 2.69 -8.53 -15.53
C GLY A 86 3.29 -7.24 -16.06
N LEU A 87 2.47 -6.44 -16.74
CA LEU A 87 2.91 -5.22 -17.41
C LEU A 87 3.47 -4.16 -16.44
N TRP A 88 2.91 -4.04 -15.24
CA TRP A 88 3.42 -3.15 -14.20
C TRP A 88 4.85 -3.55 -13.81
N GLY A 89 5.08 -4.82 -13.52
CA GLY A 89 6.40 -5.34 -13.17
C GLY A 89 7.42 -5.14 -14.30
N TYR A 90 7.00 -5.37 -15.54
CA TYR A 90 7.85 -5.16 -16.71
C TYR A 90 8.24 -3.69 -16.90
N GLY A 91 7.32 -2.76 -16.62
CA GLY A 91 7.62 -1.33 -16.62
C GLY A 91 8.68 -0.94 -15.59
N LEU A 92 8.66 -1.55 -14.39
CA LEU A 92 9.65 -1.27 -13.35
C LEU A 92 11.06 -1.69 -13.75
N ILE A 93 11.22 -2.93 -14.24
CA ILE A 93 12.55 -3.43 -14.64
C ILE A 93 13.10 -2.71 -15.88
N SER A 94 12.23 -2.11 -16.71
CA SER A 94 12.60 -1.32 -17.87
C SER A 94 12.87 0.16 -17.56
N SER A 95 12.64 0.60 -16.33
CA SER A 95 12.88 1.99 -15.89
C SER A 95 14.38 2.33 -15.95
N ALA A 96 14.70 3.62 -16.12
CA ALA A 96 16.08 4.04 -16.23
C ALA A 96 16.88 3.85 -14.95
N THR A 97 16.26 4.19 -13.81
CA THR A 97 16.86 4.08 -12.47
C THR A 97 15.87 3.46 -11.48
N MET A 98 16.36 3.07 -10.31
CA MET A 98 15.47 2.62 -9.22
C MET A 98 14.50 3.73 -8.77
N LEU A 99 14.92 4.99 -8.79
CA LEU A 99 14.04 6.13 -8.46
C LEU A 99 12.89 6.24 -9.45
N ASP A 100 13.15 6.09 -10.75
CA ASP A 100 12.12 6.09 -11.79
C ASP A 100 11.17 4.90 -11.63
N ALA A 101 11.71 3.72 -11.31
CA ALA A 101 10.93 2.53 -11.04
C ALA A 101 9.98 2.73 -9.82
N ILE A 102 10.49 3.31 -8.72
CA ILE A 102 9.67 3.63 -7.54
C ILE A 102 8.57 4.65 -7.92
N GLY A 103 8.88 5.68 -8.68
CA GLY A 103 7.90 6.66 -9.17
C GLY A 103 6.79 6.01 -9.99
N LEU A 104 7.15 5.12 -10.92
CA LEU A 104 6.20 4.35 -11.72
C LEU A 104 5.38 3.39 -10.83
N ALA A 105 6.04 2.71 -9.89
CA ALA A 105 5.38 1.79 -8.96
C ALA A 105 4.27 2.49 -8.18
N LEU A 106 4.59 3.61 -7.53
CA LEU A 106 3.65 4.37 -6.72
C LEU A 106 2.51 4.97 -7.54
N ARG A 107 2.79 5.40 -8.76
CA ARG A 107 1.78 5.92 -9.68
C ARG A 107 0.69 4.89 -10.01
N PHE A 108 1.05 3.61 -10.06
CA PHE A 108 0.16 2.54 -10.52
C PHE A 108 -0.08 1.45 -9.46
N ILE A 109 0.03 1.78 -8.17
CA ILE A 109 -0.32 0.88 -7.05
C ILE A 109 -1.69 0.18 -7.24
N PRO A 110 -2.75 0.84 -7.77
CA PRO A 110 -4.03 0.15 -8.01
C PRO A 110 -3.95 -1.08 -8.93
N LEU A 111 -2.86 -1.27 -9.67
CA LEU A 111 -2.63 -2.48 -10.48
C LEU A 111 -1.97 -3.63 -9.71
N THR A 112 -1.53 -3.38 -8.48
CA THR A 112 -0.86 -4.36 -7.62
C THR A 112 -1.84 -5.11 -6.71
N TYR A 113 -1.30 -5.92 -5.82
CA TYR A 113 -2.06 -6.67 -4.80
C TYR A 113 -1.97 -6.02 -3.43
N ALA A 114 -1.40 -4.81 -3.32
CA ALA A 114 -1.19 -4.13 -2.07
C ALA A 114 -2.50 -3.68 -1.41
N TYR A 115 -2.55 -3.82 -0.10
CA TYR A 115 -3.59 -3.29 0.79
C TYR A 115 -3.09 -2.12 1.61
N THR A 116 -1.79 -1.85 1.56
CA THR A 116 -1.14 -0.77 2.29
C THR A 116 -1.03 0.49 1.44
N LEU A 117 -1.17 1.65 2.06
CA LEU A 117 -0.82 2.93 1.46
C LEU A 117 0.71 3.04 1.48
N ILE A 118 1.32 3.17 0.30
CA ILE A 118 2.78 3.18 0.17
C ILE A 118 3.22 4.57 -0.26
N SER A 119 4.19 5.13 0.46
CA SER A 119 4.84 6.39 0.12
C SER A 119 6.35 6.24 0.11
N PHE A 120 7.01 7.11 -0.62
CA PHE A 120 8.47 7.16 -0.72
C PHE A 120 8.99 8.55 -0.39
N ARG A 121 10.12 8.60 0.32
CA ARG A 121 10.91 9.80 0.52
C ARG A 121 12.40 9.47 0.54
N GLU A 122 13.22 10.43 0.19
CA GLU A 122 14.66 10.39 0.40
C GLU A 122 14.98 11.20 1.65
N GLU A 123 15.67 10.60 2.62
CA GLU A 123 15.94 11.21 3.92
C GLU A 123 17.25 10.71 4.50
N GLY A 124 18.16 11.65 4.84
CA GLY A 124 19.43 11.33 5.51
C GLY A 124 20.29 10.32 4.74
N GLY A 125 20.38 10.44 3.42
CA GLY A 125 21.17 9.53 2.57
C GLY A 125 20.53 8.15 2.37
N ALA A 126 19.28 7.97 2.76
CA ALA A 126 18.53 6.74 2.57
C ALA A 126 17.25 6.96 1.78
N GLY A 127 16.87 5.96 0.97
CA GLY A 127 15.52 5.80 0.47
C GLY A 127 14.64 5.16 1.55
N VAL A 128 13.47 5.73 1.79
CA VAL A 128 12.51 5.25 2.79
C VAL A 128 11.16 5.00 2.14
N LEU A 129 10.72 3.73 2.14
CA LEU A 129 9.36 3.36 1.79
C LEU A 129 8.56 3.19 3.10
N SER A 130 7.46 3.92 3.23
CA SER A 130 6.56 3.83 4.37
C SER A 130 5.24 3.18 3.97
N PHE A 131 4.68 2.35 4.88
CA PHE A 131 3.48 1.55 4.63
C PHE A 131 2.42 1.87 5.69
N GLY A 132 1.32 2.47 5.25
CA GLY A 132 0.17 2.73 6.10
C GLY A 132 -0.59 1.45 6.41
N GLU A 133 -1.28 1.43 7.55
CA GLU A 133 -2.08 0.29 7.97
C GLU A 133 -3.50 0.40 7.37
N PRO A 134 -3.98 -0.65 6.69
CA PRO A 134 -5.38 -0.70 6.27
C PRO A 134 -6.32 -0.89 7.47
N ASP A 135 -7.53 -0.36 7.37
CA ASP A 135 -8.60 -0.61 8.35
C ASP A 135 -9.15 -2.03 8.16
N LEU A 136 -8.47 -2.99 8.77
CA LEU A 136 -8.77 -4.42 8.76
C LEU A 136 -8.65 -4.98 10.18
N ASP A 137 -9.23 -6.17 10.39
CA ASP A 137 -8.98 -6.97 11.58
C ASP A 137 -7.47 -7.08 11.88
N PRO A 138 -7.03 -6.99 13.14
CA PRO A 138 -5.60 -6.94 13.49
C PRO A 138 -4.75 -8.07 12.89
N GLU A 139 -5.23 -9.32 12.86
CA GLU A 139 -4.46 -10.43 12.30
C GLU A 139 -4.31 -10.32 10.79
N LEU A 140 -5.39 -9.98 10.10
CA LEU A 140 -5.39 -9.74 8.66
C LEU A 140 -4.47 -8.56 8.31
N ARG A 141 -4.58 -7.44 9.05
CA ARG A 141 -3.77 -6.25 8.89
C ARG A 141 -2.28 -6.56 9.03
N HIS A 142 -1.87 -7.24 10.10
CA HIS A 142 -0.47 -7.62 10.31
C HIS A 142 0.08 -8.49 9.17
N PHE A 143 -0.74 -9.44 8.68
CA PHE A 143 -0.35 -10.30 7.57
C PHE A 143 -0.16 -9.50 6.28
N VAL A 144 -1.16 -8.69 5.87
CA VAL A 144 -1.09 -7.97 4.59
C VAL A 144 0.01 -6.91 4.60
N VAL A 145 0.21 -6.19 5.72
CA VAL A 145 1.31 -5.22 5.85
C VAL A 145 2.66 -5.90 5.69
N ALA A 146 2.90 -7.00 6.41
CA ALA A 146 4.16 -7.74 6.34
C ALA A 146 4.39 -8.33 4.94
N ARG A 147 3.32 -8.84 4.27
CA ARG A 147 3.36 -9.33 2.91
C ARG A 147 3.73 -8.22 1.90
N ASP A 148 3.05 -7.08 1.98
CA ASP A 148 3.28 -5.96 1.06
C ASP A 148 4.69 -5.38 1.23
N MET A 149 5.17 -5.29 2.47
CA MET A 149 6.54 -4.84 2.76
C MET A 149 7.59 -5.81 2.22
N MET A 150 7.38 -7.11 2.42
CA MET A 150 8.32 -8.11 1.89
C MET A 150 8.30 -8.14 0.36
N ALA A 151 7.13 -8.06 -0.27
CA ALA A 151 7.01 -7.97 -1.72
C ALA A 151 7.76 -6.74 -2.26
N ALA A 152 7.60 -5.56 -1.64
CA ALA A 152 8.34 -4.37 -2.02
C ALA A 152 9.86 -4.54 -1.80
N ALA A 153 10.29 -5.15 -0.69
CA ALA A 153 11.70 -5.44 -0.43
C ALA A 153 12.29 -6.37 -1.49
N LEU A 154 11.53 -7.41 -1.90
CA LEU A 154 11.95 -8.34 -2.96
C LEU A 154 12.11 -7.61 -4.30
N LEU A 155 11.13 -6.78 -4.69
CA LEU A 155 11.23 -6.02 -5.93
C LEU A 155 12.41 -5.04 -5.91
N LEU A 156 12.66 -4.35 -4.80
CA LEU A 156 13.87 -3.52 -4.65
C LEU A 156 15.16 -4.34 -4.80
N ARG A 157 15.19 -5.54 -4.22
CA ARG A 157 16.32 -6.47 -4.32
C ARG A 157 16.54 -6.94 -5.75
N GLU A 158 15.46 -7.26 -6.47
CA GLU A 158 15.51 -7.68 -7.87
C GLU A 158 15.99 -6.53 -8.79
N LEU A 159 15.59 -5.27 -8.51
CA LEU A 159 16.09 -4.08 -9.23
C LEU A 159 17.55 -3.77 -8.91
N GLY A 160 17.89 -3.78 -7.63
CA GLY A 160 19.23 -3.38 -7.14
C GLY A 160 20.29 -4.45 -7.30
N GLY A 161 19.90 -5.68 -7.71
CA GLY A 161 20.83 -6.79 -7.92
C GLY A 161 21.38 -7.41 -6.63
N PRO A 162 22.38 -8.31 -6.74
CA PRO A 162 22.85 -9.14 -5.64
C PRO A 162 23.53 -8.36 -4.49
N ASP A 163 23.94 -7.14 -4.72
CA ASP A 163 24.59 -6.30 -3.71
C ASP A 163 23.62 -5.36 -2.98
N PHE A 164 22.38 -5.31 -3.41
CA PHE A 164 21.36 -4.52 -2.69
C PHE A 164 21.13 -5.07 -1.29
N ARG A 165 21.11 -4.18 -0.29
CA ARG A 165 20.81 -4.50 1.11
C ARG A 165 19.83 -3.49 1.67
N LEU A 166 18.95 -3.96 2.53
CA LEU A 166 18.18 -3.09 3.40
C LEU A 166 19.02 -2.63 4.58
N LEU A 167 18.88 -1.38 4.96
CA LEU A 167 19.40 -0.83 6.21
C LEU A 167 18.45 -1.10 7.37
N ARG A 168 17.14 -1.19 7.09
CA ARG A 168 16.12 -1.44 8.12
C ARG A 168 14.86 -2.02 7.50
N PHE A 169 14.24 -2.95 8.25
CA PHE A 169 12.91 -3.50 8.02
C PHE A 169 12.13 -3.40 9.34
N SER A 170 11.20 -2.44 9.45
CA SER A 170 10.46 -2.16 10.70
C SER A 170 8.98 -2.42 10.52
N LEU A 171 8.40 -3.19 11.44
CA LEU A 171 6.98 -3.54 11.50
C LEU A 171 6.38 -3.09 12.84
N LYS A 172 5.21 -2.45 12.80
CA LYS A 172 4.40 -2.16 13.99
C LYS A 172 3.81 -3.41 14.64
N ALA A 173 3.65 -4.48 13.84
CA ALA A 173 3.15 -5.75 14.34
C ALA A 173 3.90 -6.16 15.63
N PRO A 174 3.17 -6.59 16.70
CA PRO A 174 3.79 -6.88 17.99
C PRO A 174 4.72 -8.09 17.92
N VAL A 175 5.72 -8.10 18.79
CA VAL A 175 6.55 -9.28 19.04
C VAL A 175 5.67 -10.37 19.66
N ARG A 176 5.57 -11.54 19.03
CA ARG A 176 4.86 -12.70 19.60
C ARG A 176 5.86 -13.61 20.31
N ARG A 177 5.68 -13.83 21.63
CA ARG A 177 6.48 -14.79 22.39
C ARG A 177 6.21 -16.21 21.86
N GLY A 178 7.27 -16.95 21.56
CA GLY A 178 7.19 -18.37 21.13
C GLY A 178 6.94 -18.60 19.63
N GLY A 179 6.85 -17.57 18.83
CA GLY A 179 6.78 -17.71 17.37
C GLY A 179 8.16 -17.59 16.75
N GLY A 180 8.67 -18.66 16.14
CA GLY A 180 9.81 -18.74 15.25
C GLY A 180 11.03 -17.84 15.48
N PRO A 181 12.09 -17.90 14.70
CA PRO A 181 13.30 -17.16 15.02
C PRO A 181 13.00 -15.64 15.05
N GLU A 182 13.18 -15.04 16.24
CA GLU A 182 13.15 -13.59 16.48
C GLU A 182 14.14 -12.80 15.58
N THR A 183 14.81 -13.51 14.68
CA THR A 183 15.94 -13.07 13.88
C THR A 183 15.73 -13.24 12.37
N ALA A 184 14.48 -13.16 11.89
CA ALA A 184 14.26 -13.15 10.45
C ALA A 184 15.07 -12.00 9.83
N GLU A 185 15.98 -12.34 8.95
CA GLU A 185 16.79 -11.39 8.18
C GLU A 185 16.22 -11.27 6.77
N VAL A 186 15.99 -10.04 6.32
CA VAL A 186 15.54 -9.73 4.97
C VAL A 186 16.56 -8.84 4.30
N PHE A 187 17.29 -9.39 3.35
CA PHE A 187 18.31 -8.68 2.54
C PHE A 187 19.31 -7.85 3.35
N GLY A 188 19.82 -8.42 4.45
CA GLY A 188 20.83 -7.81 5.32
C GLY A 188 20.27 -7.04 6.52
N ALA A 189 18.95 -6.83 6.60
CA ALA A 189 18.32 -6.18 7.74
C ALA A 189 17.56 -7.20 8.62
N ARG A 190 17.75 -7.15 9.94
CA ARG A 190 16.90 -7.86 10.88
C ARG A 190 15.53 -7.22 10.92
N VAL A 191 14.48 -8.04 10.93
CA VAL A 191 13.11 -7.56 11.06
C VAL A 191 12.88 -7.05 12.48
N GLN A 192 12.51 -5.78 12.59
CA GLN A 192 12.17 -5.13 13.87
C GLN A 192 10.65 -5.13 14.05
N TYR A 193 10.14 -5.94 14.96
CA TYR A 193 8.73 -5.93 15.36
C TYR A 193 8.50 -4.93 16.50
N GLY A 194 7.25 -4.48 16.67
CA GLY A 194 6.88 -3.50 17.70
C GLY A 194 7.46 -2.11 17.47
N ALA A 195 7.76 -1.77 16.22
CA ALA A 195 8.25 -0.46 15.84
C ALA A 195 7.10 0.58 15.81
N ASP A 196 7.44 1.88 15.86
CA ASP A 196 6.46 2.97 15.79
C ASP A 196 5.80 3.12 14.41
N SER A 197 6.46 2.64 13.35
CA SER A 197 5.96 2.72 11.97
C SER A 197 6.43 1.54 11.12
N ASN A 198 5.64 1.25 10.06
CA ASN A 198 5.99 0.25 9.06
C ASN A 198 6.83 0.91 7.96
N HIS A 199 8.10 0.57 7.86
CA HIS A 199 8.96 1.14 6.83
C HIS A 199 10.15 0.25 6.45
N LEU A 200 10.61 0.42 5.21
CA LEU A 200 11.87 -0.09 4.68
C LEU A 200 12.83 1.07 4.49
N ARG A 201 14.10 0.88 4.87
CA ARG A 201 15.19 1.82 4.56
C ARG A 201 16.29 1.11 3.78
N PHE A 202 16.84 1.80 2.80
CA PHE A 202 17.97 1.32 2.00
C PHE A 202 18.87 2.50 1.60
N ASP A 203 20.10 2.23 1.21
CA ASP A 203 21.06 3.26 0.83
C ASP A 203 20.60 4.02 -0.43
N ALA A 204 20.54 5.34 -0.36
CA ALA A 204 20.11 6.21 -1.45
C ALA A 204 21.01 6.11 -2.70
N ARG A 205 22.25 5.58 -2.57
CA ARG A 205 23.13 5.33 -3.72
C ARG A 205 22.48 4.46 -4.79
N HIS A 206 21.61 3.51 -4.39
CA HIS A 206 20.90 2.63 -5.32
C HIS A 206 19.85 3.37 -6.17
N LEU A 207 19.36 4.52 -5.72
CA LEU A 207 18.27 5.24 -6.38
C LEU A 207 18.64 5.72 -7.79
N ARG A 208 19.88 6.13 -7.99
CA ARG A 208 20.34 6.78 -9.23
C ARG A 208 21.22 5.89 -10.10
N LEU A 209 21.48 4.66 -9.68
CA LEU A 209 22.22 3.70 -10.50
C LEU A 209 21.35 3.29 -11.71
N PRO A 210 21.93 3.22 -12.91
CA PRO A 210 21.22 2.69 -14.07
C PRO A 210 20.79 1.25 -13.84
N LEU A 211 19.54 0.92 -14.18
CA LEU A 211 19.07 -0.46 -14.10
C LEU A 211 19.61 -1.29 -15.28
N PRO A 212 19.97 -2.57 -15.06
CA PRO A 212 20.58 -3.42 -16.09
C PRO A 212 19.72 -3.62 -17.34
N GLN A 213 18.39 -3.57 -17.20
CA GLN A 213 17.42 -3.77 -18.26
C GLN A 213 16.72 -2.45 -18.68
N ALA A 214 17.32 -1.31 -18.38
CA ALA A 214 16.77 0.00 -18.69
C ALA A 214 16.46 0.14 -20.19
N ASN A 215 15.20 0.45 -20.50
CA ASN A 215 14.72 0.73 -21.86
C ASN A 215 13.65 1.81 -21.79
N PRO A 216 13.99 3.07 -22.06
CA PRO A 216 13.06 4.20 -21.93
C PRO A 216 11.80 4.06 -22.78
N LEU A 217 11.91 3.48 -23.98
CA LEU A 217 10.76 3.28 -24.86
C LEU A 217 9.80 2.26 -24.25
N THR A 218 10.31 1.12 -23.79
CA THR A 218 9.52 0.09 -23.14
C THR A 218 8.88 0.60 -21.85
N ALA A 219 9.63 1.33 -21.02
CA ALA A 219 9.09 1.92 -19.79
C ALA A 219 7.93 2.90 -20.08
N ALA A 220 8.08 3.75 -21.11
CA ALA A 220 7.03 4.68 -21.54
C ALA A 220 5.77 3.94 -22.06
N MET A 221 5.95 2.89 -22.86
CA MET A 221 4.85 2.04 -23.34
C MET A 221 4.12 1.36 -22.16
N CYS A 222 4.86 0.77 -21.23
CA CYS A 222 4.29 0.15 -20.04
C CYS A 222 3.51 1.17 -19.19
N ALA A 223 4.07 2.37 -18.98
CA ALA A 223 3.40 3.43 -18.24
C ALA A 223 2.09 3.86 -18.92
N GLN A 224 2.06 3.99 -20.25
CA GLN A 224 0.85 4.29 -21.00
C GLN A 224 -0.20 3.18 -20.85
N MET A 225 0.19 1.92 -21.01
CA MET A 225 -0.72 0.78 -20.90
C MET A 225 -1.22 0.58 -19.46
N CYS A 226 -0.37 0.79 -18.45
CA CYS A 226 -0.78 0.81 -17.05
C CYS A 226 -1.84 1.89 -16.79
N GLY A 227 -1.67 3.10 -17.36
CA GLY A 227 -2.66 4.15 -17.30
C GLY A 227 -4.02 3.72 -17.88
N GLN A 228 -4.02 3.04 -19.02
CA GLN A 228 -5.25 2.50 -19.63
C GLN A 228 -5.90 1.41 -18.76
N LEU A 229 -5.10 0.53 -18.14
CA LEU A 229 -5.61 -0.51 -17.24
C LEU A 229 -6.24 0.09 -15.97
N VAL A 230 -5.59 1.07 -15.35
CA VAL A 230 -6.18 1.81 -14.20
C VAL A 230 -7.50 2.45 -14.60
N GLU A 231 -7.57 3.07 -15.79
CA GLU A 231 -8.80 3.67 -16.28
C GLU A 231 -9.91 2.63 -16.49
N ARG A 232 -9.61 1.46 -17.07
CA ARG A 232 -10.58 0.36 -17.22
C ARG A 232 -11.08 -0.15 -15.87
N ARG A 233 -10.17 -0.36 -14.90
CA ARG A 233 -10.55 -0.76 -13.54
C ARG A 233 -11.41 0.30 -12.87
N ARG A 234 -11.10 1.58 -13.07
CA ARG A 234 -11.85 2.70 -12.54
C ARG A 234 -13.30 2.73 -13.02
N VAL A 235 -13.54 2.43 -14.29
CA VAL A 235 -14.91 2.33 -14.85
C VAL A 235 -15.70 1.23 -14.13
N ARG A 236 -15.04 0.16 -13.69
CA ARG A 236 -15.68 -0.96 -12.98
C ARG A 236 -15.79 -0.78 -11.46
N SER A 237 -14.81 -0.11 -10.84
CA SER A 237 -14.68 -0.04 -9.37
C SER A 237 -15.04 1.32 -8.76
N GLY A 238 -15.30 2.34 -9.59
CA GLY A 238 -15.55 3.71 -9.17
C GLY A 238 -14.30 4.59 -9.05
N SER A 239 -14.48 5.87 -9.37
CA SER A 239 -13.42 6.88 -9.31
C SER A 239 -13.06 7.23 -7.86
N SER A 240 -14.00 7.11 -6.94
CA SER A 240 -13.84 7.46 -5.53
C SER A 240 -12.82 6.57 -4.81
N ALA A 241 -12.76 5.28 -5.11
CA ALA A 241 -11.79 4.35 -4.52
C ALA A 241 -10.34 4.75 -4.89
N ILE A 242 -10.10 5.08 -6.17
CA ILE A 242 -8.79 5.51 -6.65
C ILE A 242 -8.39 6.86 -6.04
N VAL A 243 -9.34 7.80 -5.97
CA VAL A 243 -9.10 9.12 -5.35
C VAL A 243 -8.74 8.95 -3.87
N ARG A 244 -9.45 8.11 -3.11
CA ARG A 244 -9.10 7.80 -1.71
C ARG A 244 -7.69 7.25 -1.57
N HIS A 245 -7.27 6.36 -2.47
CA HIS A 245 -5.91 5.83 -2.47
C HIS A 245 -4.87 6.94 -2.53
N TYR A 246 -4.97 7.84 -3.51
CA TYR A 246 -3.99 8.92 -3.66
C TYR A 246 -4.06 9.96 -2.54
N LEU A 247 -5.24 10.25 -2.02
CA LEU A 247 -5.42 11.23 -0.93
C LEU A 247 -4.90 10.72 0.42
N GLY A 248 -4.91 9.39 0.62
CA GLY A 248 -4.46 8.76 1.87
C GLY A 248 -2.97 8.40 1.89
N MET A 249 -2.16 8.77 0.90
CA MET A 249 -0.73 8.42 0.86
C MET A 249 0.04 9.00 2.05
N PRO A 250 0.66 8.17 2.92
CA PRO A 250 1.38 8.66 4.09
C PRO A 250 2.59 9.52 3.69
N GLY A 251 2.81 10.61 4.42
CA GLY A 251 4.00 11.45 4.28
C GLY A 251 4.03 12.37 3.06
N SER A 252 2.98 12.40 2.24
CA SER A 252 2.82 13.36 1.14
C SER A 252 1.67 14.33 1.43
N THR A 253 1.83 15.57 1.01
CA THR A 253 0.69 16.52 0.99
C THR A 253 -0.37 15.99 0.03
N PRO A 254 -1.66 15.90 0.44
CA PRO A 254 -2.71 15.42 -0.45
C PRO A 254 -2.75 16.21 -1.75
N PRO A 255 -2.78 15.52 -2.93
CA PRO A 255 -2.84 16.20 -4.22
C PRO A 255 -4.12 17.03 -4.33
N ASP A 256 -4.03 18.17 -5.00
CA ASP A 256 -5.19 18.97 -5.39
C ASP A 256 -5.99 18.30 -6.53
N LEU A 257 -7.16 18.84 -6.84
CA LEU A 257 -8.03 18.28 -7.86
C LEU A 257 -7.37 18.24 -9.25
N ALA A 258 -6.58 19.25 -9.62
CA ALA A 258 -5.90 19.31 -10.90
C ALA A 258 -4.82 18.23 -11.02
N THR A 259 -4.03 18.05 -9.96
CA THR A 259 -3.03 17.00 -9.87
C THR A 259 -3.69 15.62 -9.87
N MET A 260 -4.79 15.43 -9.12
CA MET A 260 -5.55 14.19 -9.12
C MET A 260 -6.10 13.85 -10.50
N ALA A 261 -6.65 14.83 -11.23
CA ALA A 261 -7.14 14.63 -12.59
C ALA A 261 -6.00 14.19 -13.54
N ARG A 262 -4.80 14.78 -13.41
CA ARG A 262 -3.61 14.36 -14.17
C ARG A 262 -3.18 12.92 -13.81
N LEU A 263 -3.11 12.59 -12.53
CA LEU A 263 -2.77 11.23 -12.06
C LEU A 263 -3.76 10.18 -12.60
N MET A 264 -5.02 10.57 -12.75
CA MET A 264 -6.09 9.72 -13.29
C MET A 264 -6.25 9.82 -14.81
N ASN A 265 -5.34 10.47 -15.54
CA ASN A 265 -5.41 10.69 -16.99
C ASN A 265 -6.78 11.21 -17.45
N THR A 266 -7.32 12.22 -16.77
CA THR A 266 -8.64 12.79 -17.06
C THR A 266 -8.65 14.31 -16.83
N SER A 267 -9.72 14.99 -17.26
CA SER A 267 -9.93 16.39 -16.93
C SER A 267 -10.62 16.54 -15.57
N GLU A 268 -10.40 17.66 -14.86
CA GLU A 268 -11.10 17.97 -13.60
C GLU A 268 -12.63 17.89 -13.75
N ARG A 269 -13.17 18.39 -14.87
CA ARG A 269 -14.61 18.31 -15.18
C ARG A 269 -15.09 16.87 -15.23
N THR A 270 -14.34 16.01 -15.89
CA THR A 270 -14.69 14.59 -16.01
C THR A 270 -14.59 13.89 -14.65
N LEU A 271 -13.54 14.17 -13.87
CA LEU A 271 -13.38 13.61 -12.51
C LEU A 271 -14.53 14.04 -11.60
N LYS A 272 -14.87 15.34 -11.56
CA LYS A 272 -16.02 15.86 -10.79
C LYS A 272 -17.32 15.16 -11.17
N ARG A 273 -17.62 15.03 -12.47
CA ARG A 273 -18.83 14.36 -12.96
C ARG A 273 -18.90 12.90 -12.52
N ARG A 274 -17.78 12.18 -12.57
CA ARG A 274 -17.72 10.76 -12.18
C ARG A 274 -17.91 10.58 -10.67
N LEU A 275 -17.25 11.41 -9.86
CA LEU A 275 -17.44 11.39 -8.40
C LEU A 275 -18.88 11.74 -8.02
N ALA A 276 -19.50 12.70 -8.72
CA ALA A 276 -20.91 13.03 -8.52
C ALA A 276 -21.85 11.86 -8.88
N ALA A 277 -21.55 11.13 -9.96
CA ALA A 277 -22.30 9.92 -10.32
C ALA A 277 -22.16 8.79 -9.26
N GLU A 278 -21.08 8.79 -8.48
CA GLU A 278 -20.82 7.88 -7.35
C GLU A 278 -21.35 8.44 -6.01
N GLY A 279 -22.12 9.53 -6.03
CA GLY A 279 -22.71 10.12 -4.83
C GLY A 279 -21.73 10.86 -3.92
N THR A 280 -20.53 11.24 -4.43
CA THR A 280 -19.50 11.92 -3.65
C THR A 280 -18.88 13.10 -4.41
N THR A 281 -17.96 13.81 -3.75
CA THR A 281 -17.18 14.90 -4.36
C THR A 281 -15.72 14.77 -3.99
N PHE A 282 -14.81 15.36 -4.77
CA PHE A 282 -13.38 15.40 -4.43
C PHE A 282 -13.15 16.05 -3.06
N ARG A 283 -13.89 17.11 -2.73
CA ARG A 283 -13.79 17.80 -1.44
C ARG A 283 -14.19 16.90 -0.27
N ALA A 284 -15.27 16.12 -0.42
CA ALA A 284 -15.70 15.18 0.61
C ALA A 284 -14.63 14.10 0.85
N LEU A 285 -14.06 13.55 -0.22
CA LEU A 285 -12.99 12.55 -0.12
C LEU A 285 -11.70 13.14 0.48
N LEU A 286 -11.35 14.38 0.14
CA LEU A 286 -10.20 15.07 0.72
C LEU A 286 -10.41 15.37 2.21
N ASP A 287 -11.61 15.78 2.60
CA ASP A 287 -11.96 15.99 4.01
C ASP A 287 -11.91 14.66 4.81
N GLU A 288 -12.40 13.55 4.23
CA GLU A 288 -12.31 12.20 4.81
C GLU A 288 -10.86 11.78 5.04
N ALA A 289 -10.00 11.91 4.03
CA ALA A 289 -8.57 11.57 4.12
C ALA A 289 -7.84 12.44 5.15
N ARG A 290 -8.04 13.76 5.09
CA ARG A 290 -7.44 14.71 6.04
C ARG A 290 -7.84 14.43 7.48
N LYS A 291 -9.11 14.05 7.70
CA LYS A 291 -9.62 13.69 9.03
C LYS A 291 -8.90 12.47 9.59
N ALA A 292 -8.80 11.39 8.80
CA ALA A 292 -8.11 10.17 9.22
C ALA A 292 -6.63 10.44 9.56
N THR A 293 -5.90 11.15 8.69
CA THR A 293 -4.49 11.50 8.93
C THR A 293 -4.32 12.45 10.11
N ALA A 294 -5.27 13.39 10.34
CA ALA A 294 -5.23 14.29 11.51
C ALA A 294 -5.36 13.51 12.81
N ASP A 295 -6.22 12.48 12.85
CA ASP A 295 -6.42 11.65 14.03
C ASP A 295 -5.14 10.86 14.38
N GLU A 296 -4.42 10.36 13.38
CA GLU A 296 -3.14 9.68 13.53
C GLU A 296 -2.04 10.63 14.03
N LEU A 297 -1.86 11.79 13.35
CA LEU A 297 -0.82 12.76 13.70
C LEU A 297 -1.05 13.41 15.07
N LEU A 298 -2.30 13.58 15.49
CA LEU A 298 -2.62 14.11 16.82
C LEU A 298 -2.38 13.10 17.94
N ALA A 299 -2.35 11.81 17.64
CA ALA A 299 -1.95 10.80 18.61
C ALA A 299 -0.44 10.86 18.92
N GLU A 300 0.38 11.37 18.00
CA GLU A 300 1.79 11.65 18.23
C GLU A 300 1.94 12.92 19.07
N ALA A 301 2.31 12.75 20.34
CA ALA A 301 2.39 13.84 21.34
C ALA A 301 3.33 15.00 20.96
N SER A 302 4.36 14.72 20.15
CA SER A 302 5.48 15.63 19.86
C SER A 302 5.27 16.60 18.69
N LEU A 303 4.27 16.35 17.81
CA LEU A 303 4.11 17.15 16.59
C LEU A 303 3.38 18.49 16.88
N PRO A 304 3.97 19.66 16.51
CA PRO A 304 3.31 20.94 16.58
C PRO A 304 2.08 21.01 15.65
N LEU A 305 1.02 21.71 16.08
CA LEU A 305 -0.21 21.86 15.25
C LEU A 305 0.06 22.54 13.90
N GLY A 306 1.03 23.44 13.83
CA GLY A 306 1.44 24.06 12.56
C GLY A 306 2.03 23.06 11.57
N GLU A 307 2.83 22.12 12.05
CA GLU A 307 3.40 21.07 11.22
C GLU A 307 2.33 20.07 10.75
N ILE A 308 1.41 19.71 11.64
CA ILE A 308 0.25 18.88 11.27
C ILE A 308 -0.57 19.57 10.19
N ALA A 309 -0.86 20.87 10.33
CA ALA A 309 -1.59 21.64 9.33
C ALA A 309 -0.91 21.59 7.94
N LEU A 310 0.41 21.80 7.89
CA LEU A 310 1.19 21.75 6.64
C LEU A 310 1.16 20.35 6.02
N ARG A 311 1.35 19.30 6.79
CA ARG A 311 1.29 17.91 6.31
C ARG A 311 -0.08 17.54 5.73
N LEU A 312 -1.14 18.12 6.28
CA LEU A 312 -2.51 17.95 5.80
C LEU A 312 -2.87 18.87 4.63
N GLY A 313 -1.93 19.73 4.18
CA GLY A 313 -2.15 20.64 3.07
C GLY A 313 -3.06 21.82 3.41
N PHE A 314 -3.03 22.31 4.67
CA PHE A 314 -3.63 23.57 5.06
C PHE A 314 -2.60 24.69 4.96
N SER A 315 -3.07 25.90 4.64
CA SER A 315 -2.23 27.09 4.56
C SER A 315 -1.67 27.54 5.92
N ASP A 316 -2.43 27.26 6.99
CA ASP A 316 -2.10 27.65 8.35
C ASP A 316 -2.82 26.81 9.41
N SER A 317 -2.34 26.90 10.66
CA SER A 317 -2.90 26.17 11.80
C SER A 317 -4.32 26.59 12.19
N SER A 318 -4.72 27.83 11.88
CA SER A 318 -6.05 28.35 12.19
C SER A 318 -7.09 27.71 11.29
N SER A 319 -6.83 27.65 9.99
CA SER A 319 -7.68 26.96 8.98
C SER A 319 -7.83 25.48 9.31
N PHE A 320 -6.74 24.83 9.72
CA PHE A 320 -6.78 23.44 10.20
C PHE A 320 -7.66 23.32 11.45
N SER A 321 -7.44 24.16 12.47
CA SER A 321 -8.16 24.08 13.76
C SER A 321 -9.67 24.29 13.60
N GLN A 322 -10.08 25.23 12.74
CA GLN A 322 -11.49 25.45 12.42
C GLN A 322 -12.11 24.23 11.72
N THR A 323 -11.40 23.67 10.74
CA THR A 323 -11.86 22.50 9.99
C THR A 323 -11.93 21.28 10.90
N PHE A 324 -10.93 21.05 11.74
CA PHE A 324 -10.89 19.94 12.70
C PHE A 324 -12.04 20.03 13.70
N LYS A 325 -12.32 21.24 14.24
CA LYS A 325 -13.46 21.45 15.13
C LYS A 325 -14.79 21.13 14.44
N ARG A 326 -14.92 21.42 13.14
CA ARG A 326 -16.12 21.03 12.35
C ARG A 326 -16.24 19.51 12.23
N TRP A 327 -15.13 18.77 12.12
CA TRP A 327 -15.16 17.31 12.00
C TRP A 327 -15.42 16.58 13.31
N HIS A 328 -14.88 17.10 14.43
CA HIS A 328 -14.86 16.39 15.73
C HIS A 328 -15.64 17.10 16.85
N GLY A 329 -16.15 18.30 16.61
CA GLY A 329 -16.85 19.09 17.62
C GLY A 329 -15.93 19.76 18.64
N VAL A 330 -14.66 19.37 18.74
CA VAL A 330 -13.65 19.87 19.68
C VAL A 330 -12.41 20.39 18.96
N SER A 331 -11.62 21.25 19.60
CA SER A 331 -10.37 21.72 19.01
C SER A 331 -9.29 20.65 18.98
N PRO A 332 -8.29 20.71 18.04
CA PRO A 332 -7.19 19.76 17.99
C PRO A 332 -6.44 19.59 19.32
N GLY A 333 -6.22 20.69 20.04
CA GLY A 333 -5.55 20.67 21.35
C GLY A 333 -6.39 19.98 22.44
N GLN A 334 -7.71 20.14 22.42
CA GLN A 334 -8.62 19.42 23.33
C GLN A 334 -8.64 17.93 23.00
N TYR A 335 -8.74 17.58 21.72
CA TYR A 335 -8.73 16.19 21.24
C TYR A 335 -7.44 15.47 21.63
N ARG A 336 -6.27 16.10 21.45
CA ARG A 336 -4.98 15.54 21.86
C ARG A 336 -4.94 15.25 23.35
N ARG A 337 -5.41 16.16 24.21
CA ARG A 337 -5.46 15.94 25.66
C ARG A 337 -6.37 14.77 26.04
N GLN A 338 -7.54 14.65 25.40
CA GLN A 338 -8.46 13.53 25.66
C GLN A 338 -7.89 12.16 25.28
N LYS A 339 -7.06 12.08 24.24
CA LYS A 339 -6.40 10.84 23.80
C LYS A 339 -5.17 10.47 24.65
N GLN A 340 -4.60 11.42 25.39
CA GLN A 340 -3.43 11.22 26.26
C GLN A 340 -3.79 10.96 27.72
N THR A 341 -5.06 11.09 28.08
CA THR A 341 -5.53 10.70 29.42
C THR A 341 -5.88 9.19 29.36
N PRO A 342 -5.20 8.33 30.18
CA PRO A 342 -5.38 6.89 30.17
C PRO A 342 -6.78 6.47 30.61
#